data_0e5f2801855b5fa0c30dce71c36703fd
#
_entry.id   0e5f2801855b5fa0c30dce71c36703fd
#
_cell.length_a   1.000
_cell.length_b   1.000
_cell.length_c   1.000
_cell.angle_alpha   90.00
_cell.angle_beta   90.00
_cell.angle_gamma   90.00
#
_symmetry.space_group_name_H-M   'P 1'
#
loop_
_entity.id
_entity.type
_entity.pdbx_description
1 polymer ?
#
loop_
_entity_poly.entity_id
_entity_poly.type
_entity_poly.pdbx_seq_one_letter_code
_entity_poly.pdbx_strand_id
1 'polypeptide(L)'
;MMKSFNNNRKLEIYAKLMDGRFIDKEEEADFYCVSLKTIQRDLEAIRYFLENYSHKYRLVYDKKLNIYRLNNCITSISVPTTIALIKILLGTKAFTKKELKTLIKELFAEGYGYWGRFDKYGCSALAEEQDDYIKKIIQNELFNYREPAHGKAILNMIDKIAKAIAEQTILKIWYKRMDGSLVIREINPVAILFSEYYFYMPAYFTNKEAPDDYVNGTLVPVIYRIDRIEQLIVTDKHFKVDYLMRFQDGEFRKRIQFMQTGILVKIKFYYNGPSLEAVLDRVPTAKILEHNQKGWLIEAEMFNKGIEMWLRSQGDMVEILEEKEIKNRTY
;
A
#
# COMPACT_ATOMS: atom_id res chain seq x y z
N MET A 1 -40.74 26.86 20.90
CA MET A 1 -40.91 25.69 20.04
C MET A 1 -40.46 25.88 18.60
N MET A 2 -40.65 27.00 17.90
CA MET A 2 -40.26 27.20 16.51
C MET A 2 -38.75 27.12 16.17
N LYS A 3 -37.82 27.42 17.09
CA LYS A 3 -36.36 27.31 16.81
C LYS A 3 -35.85 25.86 16.72
N SER A 4 -36.49 24.90 17.37
CA SER A 4 -36.12 23.47 17.35
C SER A 4 -36.44 22.81 16.00
N PHE A 5 -37.58 23.11 15.39
CA PHE A 5 -37.96 22.58 14.08
C PHE A 5 -37.05 23.05 12.94
N ASN A 6 -36.52 24.26 13.05
CA ASN A 6 -35.68 24.85 12.00
C ASN A 6 -34.29 24.21 11.94
N ASN A 7 -33.73 23.77 13.07
CA ASN A 7 -32.44 23.08 13.11
C ASN A 7 -32.54 21.62 12.63
N ASN A 8 -33.66 20.95 12.93
CA ASN A 8 -33.86 19.56 12.50
C ASN A 8 -33.98 19.47 10.95
N ARG A 9 -34.69 20.40 10.30
CA ARG A 9 -34.81 20.42 8.84
C ARG A 9 -33.47 20.55 8.13
N LYS A 10 -32.58 21.44 8.59
CA LYS A 10 -31.23 21.59 8.01
C LYS A 10 -30.40 20.31 8.16
N LEU A 11 -30.47 19.68 9.32
CA LEU A 11 -29.78 18.41 9.58
C LEU A 11 -30.36 17.26 8.74
N GLU A 12 -31.69 17.23 8.55
CA GLU A 12 -32.33 16.24 7.70
C GLU A 12 -31.94 16.42 6.22
N ILE A 13 -31.93 17.66 5.71
CA ILE A 13 -31.45 17.98 4.36
C ILE A 13 -29.98 17.62 4.22
N TYR A 14 -29.17 17.94 5.23
CA TYR A 14 -27.76 17.56 5.25
C TYR A 14 -27.57 16.03 5.27
N ALA A 15 -28.34 15.30 6.07
CA ALA A 15 -28.31 13.84 6.11
C ALA A 15 -28.74 13.24 4.77
N LYS A 16 -29.81 13.75 4.13
CA LYS A 16 -30.21 13.34 2.78
C LYS A 16 -29.06 13.52 1.76
N LEU A 17 -28.39 14.67 1.81
CA LEU A 17 -27.24 14.94 0.94
C LEU A 17 -26.06 14.02 1.24
N MET A 18 -25.78 13.72 2.52
CA MET A 18 -24.74 12.78 2.92
C MET A 18 -25.07 11.34 2.53
N ASP A 19 -26.33 10.99 2.50
CA ASP A 19 -26.83 9.70 1.98
C ASP A 19 -26.78 9.61 0.43
N GLY A 20 -26.25 10.66 -0.24
CA GLY A 20 -26.16 10.72 -1.71
C GLY A 20 -27.46 11.11 -2.41
N ARG A 21 -28.48 11.57 -1.69
CA ARG A 21 -29.73 12.04 -2.29
C ARG A 21 -29.54 13.43 -2.90
N PHE A 22 -30.35 13.72 -3.91
CA PHE A 22 -30.45 15.05 -4.49
C PHE A 22 -31.51 15.86 -3.76
N ILE A 23 -31.33 17.15 -3.75
CA ILE A 23 -32.32 18.08 -3.19
C ILE A 23 -32.89 18.92 -4.31
N ASP A 24 -34.17 18.67 -4.60
CA ASP A 24 -35.00 19.58 -5.37
C ASP A 24 -35.66 20.58 -4.41
N LYS A 25 -35.51 21.88 -4.70
CA LYS A 25 -36.02 22.92 -3.77
C LYS A 25 -37.55 22.94 -3.69
N GLU A 26 -38.23 22.62 -4.77
CA GLU A 26 -39.71 22.60 -4.83
C GLU A 26 -40.24 21.41 -4.05
N GLU A 27 -39.71 20.23 -4.29
CA GLU A 27 -40.07 18.99 -3.56
C GLU A 27 -39.81 19.16 -2.05
N GLU A 28 -38.68 19.71 -1.65
CA GLU A 28 -38.36 19.91 -0.23
C GLU A 28 -39.20 21.03 0.41
N ALA A 29 -39.51 22.09 -0.31
CA ALA A 29 -40.39 23.16 0.17
C ALA A 29 -41.79 22.63 0.46
N ASP A 30 -42.35 21.81 -0.44
CA ASP A 30 -43.64 21.16 -0.28
C ASP A 30 -43.59 20.15 0.88
N PHE A 31 -42.61 19.32 0.94
CA PHE A 31 -42.42 18.30 2.01
C PHE A 31 -42.40 18.91 3.40
N TYR A 32 -41.68 20.01 3.57
CA TYR A 32 -41.57 20.71 4.88
C TYR A 32 -42.61 21.81 5.08
N CYS A 33 -43.52 22.01 4.13
CA CYS A 33 -44.53 23.09 4.15
C CYS A 33 -43.90 24.48 4.40
N VAL A 34 -42.80 24.80 3.71
CA VAL A 34 -42.07 26.08 3.85
C VAL A 34 -41.85 26.74 2.48
N SER A 35 -41.46 28.01 2.49
CA SER A 35 -41.16 28.72 1.24
C SER A 35 -39.86 28.24 0.59
N LEU A 36 -39.76 28.33 -0.76
CA LEU A 36 -38.53 28.09 -1.53
C LEU A 36 -37.35 28.90 -0.98
N LYS A 37 -37.61 30.14 -0.52
CA LYS A 37 -36.59 31.02 0.11
C LYS A 37 -36.05 30.43 1.39
N THR A 38 -36.87 29.70 2.13
CA THR A 38 -36.45 29.01 3.36
C THR A 38 -35.51 27.84 3.06
N ILE A 39 -35.85 27.00 2.09
CA ILE A 39 -34.97 25.92 1.63
C ILE A 39 -33.66 26.48 1.07
N GLN A 40 -33.70 27.55 0.29
CA GLN A 40 -32.50 28.22 -0.21
C GLN A 40 -31.54 28.63 0.92
N ARG A 41 -32.09 29.25 1.99
CA ARG A 41 -31.29 29.63 3.16
C ARG A 41 -30.71 28.44 3.90
N ASP A 42 -31.42 27.32 3.96
CA ASP A 42 -30.93 26.09 4.57
C ASP A 42 -29.77 25.49 3.75
N LEU A 43 -29.91 25.46 2.43
CA LEU A 43 -28.83 25.03 1.54
C LEU A 43 -27.60 25.94 1.58
N GLU A 44 -27.80 27.26 1.70
CA GLU A 44 -26.69 28.20 1.87
C GLU A 44 -25.97 27.97 3.21
N ALA A 45 -26.70 27.70 4.29
CA ALA A 45 -26.10 27.37 5.58
C ALA A 45 -25.32 26.04 5.53
N ILE A 46 -25.83 25.03 4.83
CA ILE A 46 -25.14 23.77 4.59
C ILE A 46 -23.89 24.01 3.74
N ARG A 47 -23.98 24.81 2.68
CA ARG A 47 -22.82 25.19 1.85
C ARG A 47 -21.73 25.84 2.68
N TYR A 48 -22.10 26.85 3.48
CA TYR A 48 -21.17 27.54 4.37
C TYR A 48 -20.48 26.57 5.35
N PHE A 49 -21.26 25.66 5.94
CA PHE A 49 -20.71 24.63 6.83
C PHE A 49 -19.71 23.73 6.10
N LEU A 50 -20.03 23.24 4.91
CA LEU A 50 -19.15 22.39 4.12
C LEU A 50 -17.87 23.11 3.69
N GLU A 51 -17.95 24.37 3.29
CA GLU A 51 -16.79 25.18 2.87
C GLU A 51 -15.82 25.48 4.02
N ASN A 52 -16.32 25.65 5.26
CA ASN A 52 -15.49 26.03 6.39
C ASN A 52 -15.06 24.87 7.28
N TYR A 53 -15.81 23.77 7.31
CA TYR A 53 -15.58 22.67 8.24
C TYR A 53 -15.42 21.30 7.58
N SER A 54 -15.69 21.17 6.27
CA SER A 54 -15.54 19.91 5.54
C SER A 54 -14.77 20.13 4.25
N HIS A 55 -13.52 19.70 4.22
CA HIS A 55 -12.73 19.70 2.98
C HIS A 55 -13.09 18.56 2.01
N LYS A 56 -14.00 17.69 2.43
CA LYS A 56 -14.36 16.47 1.69
C LYS A 56 -15.48 16.68 0.68
N TYR A 57 -16.44 17.57 0.98
CA TYR A 57 -17.64 17.75 0.17
C TYR A 57 -17.89 19.20 -0.19
N ARG A 58 -18.43 19.43 -1.39
CA ARG A 58 -18.99 20.73 -1.82
C ARG A 58 -20.43 20.57 -2.26
N LEU A 59 -21.29 21.51 -1.88
CA LEU A 59 -22.65 21.55 -2.38
C LEU A 59 -22.67 22.22 -3.76
N VAL A 60 -23.02 21.47 -4.78
CA VAL A 60 -23.07 21.93 -6.18
C VAL A 60 -24.54 21.96 -6.66
N TYR A 61 -24.88 22.99 -7.40
CA TYR A 61 -26.17 23.11 -8.09
C TYR A 61 -26.03 22.66 -9.55
N ASP A 62 -26.80 21.64 -9.92
CA ASP A 62 -26.90 21.18 -11.29
C ASP A 62 -28.02 21.93 -12.02
N LYS A 63 -27.63 22.82 -12.93
CA LYS A 63 -28.57 23.68 -13.69
C LYS A 63 -29.45 22.92 -14.64
N LYS A 64 -29.01 21.76 -15.17
CA LYS A 64 -29.79 20.98 -16.16
C LYS A 64 -30.92 20.21 -15.48
N LEU A 65 -30.64 19.71 -14.27
CA LEU A 65 -31.59 18.90 -13.52
C LEU A 65 -32.35 19.70 -12.46
N ASN A 66 -32.00 20.99 -12.24
CA ASN A 66 -32.54 21.87 -11.19
C ASN A 66 -32.42 21.33 -9.77
N ILE A 67 -31.35 20.60 -9.48
CA ILE A 67 -31.12 19.95 -8.18
C ILE A 67 -29.82 20.38 -7.51
N TYR A 68 -29.77 20.26 -6.19
CA TYR A 68 -28.54 20.36 -5.41
C TYR A 68 -27.99 18.97 -5.06
N ARG A 69 -26.69 18.84 -5.14
CA ARG A 69 -25.99 17.60 -4.80
C ARG A 69 -24.66 17.87 -4.10
N LEU A 70 -24.18 16.91 -3.31
CA LEU A 70 -22.80 16.93 -2.84
C LEU A 70 -21.87 16.47 -3.95
N ASN A 71 -20.79 17.21 -4.14
CA ASN A 71 -19.66 16.78 -4.93
C ASN A 71 -18.49 16.46 -3.98
N ASN A 72 -17.90 15.29 -4.15
CA ASN A 72 -16.71 14.92 -3.39
C ASN A 72 -15.53 15.74 -3.93
N CYS A 73 -14.89 16.55 -3.07
CA CYS A 73 -13.72 17.34 -3.43
C CYS A 73 -12.42 16.55 -3.33
N ILE A 74 -12.45 15.38 -2.67
CA ILE A 74 -11.36 14.44 -2.72
C ILE A 74 -11.43 13.80 -4.11
N THR A 75 -10.37 13.91 -4.87
CA THR A 75 -10.23 13.26 -6.17
C THR A 75 -10.47 11.77 -5.97
N SER A 76 -11.61 11.29 -6.44
CA SER A 76 -11.88 9.86 -6.48
C SER A 76 -10.77 9.18 -7.28
N ILE A 77 -10.34 8.01 -6.85
CA ILE A 77 -9.36 7.21 -7.59
C ILE A 77 -9.97 6.94 -8.98
N SER A 78 -9.24 7.27 -10.03
CA SER A 78 -9.74 7.08 -11.41
C SER A 78 -9.92 5.60 -11.75
N VAL A 79 -10.81 5.29 -12.69
CA VAL A 79 -11.03 3.91 -13.18
C VAL A 79 -9.72 3.22 -13.59
N PRO A 80 -8.85 3.84 -14.42
CA PRO A 80 -7.55 3.23 -14.75
C PRO A 80 -6.68 2.96 -13.53
N THR A 81 -6.64 3.89 -12.57
CA THR A 81 -5.88 3.71 -11.33
C THR A 81 -6.44 2.57 -10.50
N THR A 82 -7.77 2.46 -10.37
CA THR A 82 -8.43 1.35 -9.66
C THR A 82 -8.10 0.01 -10.30
N ILE A 83 -8.19 -0.09 -11.63
CA ILE A 83 -7.81 -1.30 -12.36
C ILE A 83 -6.34 -1.66 -12.11
N ALA A 84 -5.43 -0.69 -12.23
CA ALA A 84 -4.00 -0.92 -12.03
C ALA A 84 -3.71 -1.43 -10.60
N LEU A 85 -4.29 -0.79 -9.58
CA LEU A 85 -4.12 -1.21 -8.18
C LEU A 85 -4.68 -2.62 -7.94
N ILE A 86 -5.88 -2.93 -8.45
CA ILE A 86 -6.47 -4.26 -8.30
C ILE A 86 -5.63 -5.32 -9.02
N LYS A 87 -5.12 -5.04 -10.23
CA LYS A 87 -4.25 -5.96 -10.96
C LYS A 87 -2.93 -6.23 -10.22
N ILE A 88 -2.34 -5.19 -9.63
CA ILE A 88 -1.16 -5.36 -8.76
C ILE A 88 -1.52 -6.25 -7.55
N LEU A 89 -2.63 -5.97 -6.85
CA LEU A 89 -3.07 -6.75 -5.69
C LEU A 89 -3.30 -8.23 -6.05
N LEU A 90 -3.96 -8.50 -7.17
CA LEU A 90 -4.19 -9.86 -7.65
C LEU A 90 -2.87 -10.56 -8.02
N GLY A 91 -1.96 -9.86 -8.70
CA GLY A 91 -0.67 -10.40 -9.14
C GLY A 91 0.29 -10.69 -7.99
N THR A 92 0.23 -9.95 -6.89
CA THR A 92 1.13 -10.15 -5.74
C THR A 92 0.88 -11.44 -4.98
N LYS A 93 -0.35 -11.96 -4.98
CA LYS A 93 -0.75 -13.13 -4.18
C LYS A 93 -0.38 -13.03 -2.69
N ALA A 94 -0.30 -11.81 -2.16
CA ALA A 94 0.19 -11.55 -0.81
C ALA A 94 -0.88 -11.70 0.28
N PHE A 95 -2.15 -11.64 -0.09
CA PHE A 95 -3.27 -11.56 0.83
C PHE A 95 -4.13 -12.82 0.79
N THR A 96 -4.80 -13.12 1.91
CA THR A 96 -5.87 -14.12 1.90
C THR A 96 -7.01 -13.66 0.99
N LYS A 97 -7.79 -14.60 0.47
CA LYS A 97 -8.94 -14.29 -0.39
C LYS A 97 -9.94 -13.35 0.30
N LYS A 98 -10.05 -13.46 1.64
CA LYS A 98 -10.91 -12.59 2.45
C LYS A 98 -10.36 -11.16 2.51
N GLU A 99 -9.08 -10.98 2.82
CA GLU A 99 -8.43 -9.67 2.86
C GLU A 99 -8.46 -8.99 1.48
N LEU A 100 -8.11 -9.73 0.43
CA LEU A 100 -8.14 -9.21 -0.93
C LEU A 100 -9.53 -8.67 -1.32
N LYS A 101 -10.60 -9.42 -1.00
CA LYS A 101 -11.97 -8.95 -1.25
C LYS A 101 -12.31 -7.68 -0.46
N THR A 102 -11.78 -7.54 0.76
CA THR A 102 -11.97 -6.33 1.57
C THR A 102 -11.24 -5.16 0.95
N LEU A 103 -9.96 -5.31 0.59
CA LEU A 103 -9.15 -4.28 -0.08
C LEU A 103 -9.80 -3.80 -1.40
N ILE A 104 -10.29 -4.73 -2.21
CA ILE A 104 -10.97 -4.40 -3.46
C ILE A 104 -12.26 -3.60 -3.17
N LYS A 105 -13.06 -3.99 -2.16
CA LYS A 105 -14.26 -3.25 -1.77
C LYS A 105 -13.93 -1.83 -1.29
N GLU A 106 -12.86 -1.66 -0.51
CA GLU A 106 -12.42 -0.36 -0.04
C GLU A 106 -11.95 0.52 -1.20
N LEU A 107 -11.19 -0.03 -2.16
CA LEU A 107 -10.78 0.67 -3.37
C LEU A 107 -11.99 1.12 -4.21
N PHE A 108 -13.03 0.30 -4.32
CA PHE A 108 -14.27 0.69 -4.98
C PHE A 108 -14.99 1.80 -4.21
N ALA A 109 -15.10 1.70 -2.90
CA ALA A 109 -15.76 2.70 -2.06
C ALA A 109 -15.07 4.07 -2.14
N GLU A 110 -13.74 4.11 -2.10
CA GLU A 110 -12.96 5.34 -2.24
C GLU A 110 -12.93 5.85 -3.69
N GLY A 111 -12.93 4.96 -4.68
CA GLY A 111 -12.88 5.31 -6.12
C GLY A 111 -14.13 6.02 -6.61
N TYR A 112 -15.31 5.63 -6.15
CA TYR A 112 -16.57 6.14 -6.68
C TYR A 112 -17.32 7.07 -5.73
N GLY A 113 -16.82 7.28 -4.50
CA GLY A 113 -17.54 8.02 -3.47
C GLY A 113 -18.87 7.34 -3.13
N TYR A 114 -19.70 8.00 -2.32
CA TYR A 114 -21.00 7.50 -1.86
C TYR A 114 -22.11 7.44 -2.96
N TRP A 115 -21.74 7.59 -4.22
CA TRP A 115 -22.67 7.81 -5.37
C TRP A 115 -23.40 6.55 -5.85
N GLY A 116 -23.09 5.36 -5.35
CA GLY A 116 -23.58 4.09 -5.88
C GLY A 116 -24.96 3.63 -5.41
N ARG A 117 -25.79 4.43 -4.73
CA ARG A 117 -26.99 3.90 -4.07
C ARG A 117 -28.35 4.49 -4.41
N PHE A 118 -28.49 5.59 -5.18
CA PHE A 118 -29.80 6.21 -5.35
C PHE A 118 -30.15 6.55 -6.78
N ASP A 119 -31.18 5.90 -7.23
CA ASP A 119 -31.67 5.73 -8.58
C ASP A 119 -33.00 6.47 -8.84
N LYS A 120 -33.08 7.75 -8.72
CA LYS A 120 -34.25 8.46 -9.30
C LYS A 120 -33.86 9.35 -10.49
N TYR A 121 -32.55 9.63 -10.67
CA TYR A 121 -32.09 10.63 -11.66
C TYR A 121 -30.87 10.18 -12.47
N GLY A 122 -30.62 8.86 -12.62
CA GLY A 122 -29.64 8.32 -13.59
C GLY A 122 -28.17 8.40 -13.19
N CYS A 123 -27.84 8.78 -11.95
CA CYS A 123 -26.43 8.79 -11.49
C CYS A 123 -25.95 7.41 -11.03
N SER A 124 -26.83 6.49 -10.66
CA SER A 124 -26.52 5.11 -10.36
C SER A 124 -26.02 4.35 -11.59
N ALA A 125 -26.57 4.64 -12.74
CA ALA A 125 -26.24 3.94 -13.99
C ALA A 125 -24.76 4.08 -14.37
N LEU A 126 -24.16 5.27 -14.25
CA LEU A 126 -22.75 5.48 -14.61
C LEU A 126 -21.77 4.80 -13.62
N ALA A 127 -22.09 4.81 -12.33
CA ALA A 127 -21.29 4.11 -11.32
C ALA A 127 -21.44 2.59 -11.45
N GLU A 128 -22.65 2.09 -11.66
CA GLU A 128 -22.92 0.67 -11.92
C GLU A 128 -22.26 0.19 -13.22
N GLU A 129 -22.29 1.00 -14.28
CA GLU A 129 -21.64 0.69 -15.55
C GLU A 129 -20.12 0.62 -15.43
N GLN A 130 -19.50 1.52 -14.65
CA GLN A 130 -18.07 1.50 -14.37
C GLN A 130 -17.66 0.34 -13.45
N ASP A 131 -18.46 0.06 -12.42
CA ASP A 131 -18.28 -1.10 -11.55
C ASP A 131 -18.38 -2.41 -12.34
N ASP A 132 -19.35 -2.50 -13.24
CA ASP A 132 -19.56 -3.67 -14.09
C ASP A 132 -18.42 -3.85 -15.10
N TYR A 133 -17.89 -2.75 -15.63
CA TYR A 133 -16.71 -2.77 -16.49
C TYR A 133 -15.47 -3.31 -15.74
N ILE A 134 -15.17 -2.79 -14.56
CA ILE A 134 -14.03 -3.26 -13.76
C ILE A 134 -14.24 -4.72 -13.34
N LYS A 135 -15.43 -5.08 -12.86
CA LYS A 135 -15.77 -6.46 -12.49
C LYS A 135 -15.53 -7.43 -13.63
N LYS A 136 -15.93 -7.09 -14.86
CA LYS A 136 -15.67 -7.91 -16.07
C LYS A 136 -14.19 -8.14 -16.33
N ILE A 137 -13.34 -7.12 -16.09
CA ILE A 137 -11.89 -7.22 -16.30
C ILE A 137 -11.20 -8.09 -15.25
N ILE A 138 -11.66 -8.04 -13.99
CA ILE A 138 -10.97 -8.70 -12.87
C ILE A 138 -11.58 -10.05 -12.46
N GLN A 139 -12.83 -10.35 -12.85
CA GLN A 139 -13.59 -11.47 -12.32
C GLN A 139 -12.92 -12.84 -12.52
N ASN A 140 -12.28 -13.06 -13.66
CA ASN A 140 -11.60 -14.33 -13.95
C ASN A 140 -10.39 -14.54 -13.03
N GLU A 141 -9.55 -13.52 -12.86
CA GLU A 141 -8.40 -13.59 -11.96
C GLU A 141 -8.85 -13.70 -10.50
N LEU A 142 -9.89 -12.97 -10.10
CA LEU A 142 -10.42 -13.02 -8.73
C LEU A 142 -11.03 -14.40 -8.43
N PHE A 143 -11.71 -15.00 -9.39
CA PHE A 143 -12.27 -16.35 -9.26
C PHE A 143 -11.16 -17.39 -9.08
N ASN A 144 -10.12 -17.32 -9.92
CA ASN A 144 -8.98 -18.22 -9.92
C ASN A 144 -7.87 -17.82 -8.93
N TYR A 145 -8.08 -16.75 -8.14
CA TYR A 145 -7.08 -16.28 -7.19
C TYR A 145 -6.68 -17.38 -6.21
N ARG A 146 -5.40 -17.66 -6.16
CA ARG A 146 -4.79 -18.57 -5.18
C ARG A 146 -4.11 -17.73 -4.11
N GLU A 147 -4.64 -17.83 -2.90
CA GLU A 147 -4.04 -17.21 -1.73
C GLU A 147 -2.70 -17.84 -1.36
N PRO A 148 -1.84 -17.13 -0.61
CA PRO A 148 -0.55 -17.67 -0.19
C PRO A 148 -0.73 -18.90 0.70
N ALA A 149 0.21 -19.85 0.59
CA ALA A 149 0.14 -21.15 1.28
C ALA A 149 0.06 -21.04 2.83
N HIS A 150 0.51 -19.91 3.41
CA HIS A 150 0.42 -19.70 4.85
C HIS A 150 -1.01 -19.47 5.36
N GLY A 151 -1.94 -19.00 4.50
CA GLY A 151 -3.35 -18.76 4.84
C GLY A 151 -3.63 -17.74 5.96
N LYS A 152 -2.63 -16.97 6.37
CA LYS A 152 -2.76 -16.01 7.47
C LYS A 152 -3.15 -14.62 6.97
N ALA A 153 -4.08 -13.99 7.67
CA ALA A 153 -4.40 -12.58 7.49
C ALA A 153 -3.27 -11.71 8.07
N ILE A 154 -2.77 -10.76 7.30
CA ILE A 154 -1.58 -9.98 7.64
C ILE A 154 -1.83 -8.49 7.86
N LEU A 155 -2.96 -7.94 7.40
CA LEU A 155 -3.23 -6.50 7.48
C LEU A 155 -3.16 -5.95 8.91
N ASN A 156 -3.74 -6.66 9.87
CA ASN A 156 -3.66 -6.25 11.28
C ASN A 156 -2.23 -6.30 11.84
N MET A 157 -1.42 -7.24 11.38
CA MET A 157 -0.01 -7.33 11.77
C MET A 157 0.78 -6.17 11.18
N ILE A 158 0.54 -5.83 9.92
CA ILE A 158 1.12 -4.68 9.23
C ILE A 158 0.80 -3.38 9.98
N ASP A 159 -0.44 -3.16 10.42
CA ASP A 159 -0.84 -1.97 11.17
C ASP A 159 -0.06 -1.85 12.49
N LYS A 160 0.02 -2.94 13.26
CA LYS A 160 0.78 -2.95 14.53
C LYS A 160 2.27 -2.66 14.33
N ILE A 161 2.87 -3.25 13.30
CA ILE A 161 4.29 -3.03 12.95
C ILE A 161 4.50 -1.59 12.48
N ALA A 162 3.61 -1.06 11.64
CA ALA A 162 3.71 0.32 11.15
C ALA A 162 3.66 1.34 12.30
N LYS A 163 2.75 1.14 13.25
CA LYS A 163 2.67 1.97 14.46
C LYS A 163 3.95 1.88 15.29
N ALA A 164 4.47 0.68 15.51
CA ALA A 164 5.70 0.48 16.26
C ALA A 164 6.93 1.15 15.59
N ILE A 165 7.00 1.14 14.26
CA ILE A 165 8.03 1.86 13.51
C ILE A 165 7.88 3.38 13.69
N ALA A 166 6.66 3.90 13.54
CA ALA A 166 6.39 5.33 13.67
C ALA A 166 6.70 5.87 15.07
N GLU A 167 6.37 5.09 16.09
CA GLU A 167 6.57 5.42 17.51
C GLU A 167 7.94 4.98 18.05
N GLN A 168 8.77 4.32 17.22
CA GLN A 168 10.07 3.76 17.62
C GLN A 168 9.96 2.82 18.84
N THR A 169 8.95 1.96 18.84
CA THR A 169 8.66 1.04 19.95
C THR A 169 9.26 -0.33 19.69
N ILE A 170 9.87 -0.93 20.74
CA ILE A 170 10.42 -2.28 20.68
C ILE A 170 9.30 -3.30 20.55
N LEU A 171 9.46 -4.25 19.64
CA LEU A 171 8.58 -5.38 19.47
C LEU A 171 9.16 -6.64 20.10
N LYS A 172 8.32 -7.39 20.80
CA LYS A 172 8.60 -8.77 21.18
C LYS A 172 7.81 -9.70 20.27
N ILE A 173 8.52 -10.56 19.53
CA ILE A 173 7.92 -11.47 18.55
C ILE A 173 8.23 -12.92 18.86
N TRP A 174 7.27 -13.80 18.57
CA TRP A 174 7.44 -15.25 18.46
C TRP A 174 7.52 -15.58 16.98
N TYR A 175 8.68 -15.95 16.53
CA TYR A 175 8.98 -16.10 15.11
C TYR A 175 9.30 -17.56 14.76
N LYS A 176 8.55 -18.10 13.78
CA LYS A 176 8.76 -19.44 13.25
C LYS A 176 9.81 -19.42 12.14
N ARG A 177 10.96 -20.02 12.38
CA ARG A 177 12.05 -20.14 11.40
C ARG A 177 11.71 -21.08 10.25
N MET A 178 12.58 -21.13 9.24
CA MET A 178 12.41 -22.01 8.07
C MET A 178 12.50 -23.51 8.44
N ASP A 179 13.31 -23.84 9.45
CA ASP A 179 13.45 -25.17 10.02
C ASP A 179 12.27 -25.58 10.92
N GLY A 180 11.27 -24.70 11.09
CA GLY A 180 10.11 -24.93 11.93
C GLY A 180 10.32 -24.57 13.42
N SER A 181 11.53 -24.25 13.86
CA SER A 181 11.79 -23.82 15.24
C SER A 181 11.15 -22.48 15.57
N LEU A 182 10.66 -22.37 16.80
CA LEU A 182 10.09 -21.11 17.32
C LEU A 182 11.14 -20.38 18.16
N VAL A 183 11.37 -19.13 17.84
CA VAL A 183 12.28 -18.25 18.60
C VAL A 183 11.56 -17.01 19.10
N ILE A 184 11.94 -16.54 20.27
CA ILE A 184 11.44 -15.30 20.83
C ILE A 184 12.54 -14.23 20.67
N ARG A 185 12.17 -13.06 20.19
CA ARG A 185 13.10 -11.96 19.96
C ARG A 185 12.50 -10.62 20.40
N GLU A 186 13.33 -9.77 21.01
CA GLU A 186 13.04 -8.33 21.16
C GLU A 186 13.81 -7.59 20.05
N ILE A 187 13.11 -6.82 19.26
CA ILE A 187 13.62 -6.22 18.03
C ILE A 187 13.16 -4.78 17.86
N ASN A 188 13.97 -4.00 17.16
CA ASN A 188 13.70 -2.64 16.75
C ASN A 188 13.25 -2.65 15.28
N PRO A 189 11.96 -2.60 14.97
CA PRO A 189 11.47 -2.61 13.60
C PRO A 189 11.80 -1.28 12.92
N VAL A 190 12.27 -1.32 11.66
CA VAL A 190 12.71 -0.10 10.96
C VAL A 190 12.01 0.15 9.63
N ALA A 191 11.41 -0.89 9.02
CA ALA A 191 10.64 -0.75 7.78
C ALA A 191 9.65 -1.89 7.60
N ILE A 192 8.74 -1.70 6.63
CA ILE A 192 7.92 -2.76 6.05
C ILE A 192 8.23 -2.79 4.56
N LEU A 193 8.66 -3.93 4.07
CA LEU A 193 8.98 -4.15 2.66
C LEU A 193 8.07 -5.22 2.07
N PHE A 194 7.74 -5.06 0.80
CA PHE A 194 7.06 -6.10 0.02
C PHE A 194 8.01 -6.62 -1.07
N SER A 195 8.11 -7.94 -1.22
CA SER A 195 8.89 -8.56 -2.30
C SER A 195 8.27 -9.90 -2.68
N GLU A 196 8.16 -10.15 -3.97
CA GLU A 196 7.56 -11.32 -4.58
C GLU A 196 6.10 -11.54 -4.10
N TYR A 197 5.91 -12.34 -3.04
CA TYR A 197 4.60 -12.73 -2.52
C TYR A 197 4.41 -12.40 -1.03
N TYR A 198 5.41 -11.80 -0.37
CA TYR A 198 5.41 -11.67 1.07
C TYR A 198 5.74 -10.25 1.53
N PHE A 199 5.18 -9.91 2.67
CA PHE A 199 5.61 -8.74 3.42
C PHE A 199 6.72 -9.11 4.40
N TYR A 200 7.68 -8.23 4.51
CA TYR A 200 8.87 -8.38 5.33
C TYR A 200 9.02 -7.19 6.26
N MET A 201 9.58 -7.46 7.43
CA MET A 201 9.93 -6.45 8.43
C MET A 201 11.44 -6.53 8.68
N PRO A 202 12.22 -5.59 8.11
CA PRO A 202 13.59 -5.37 8.56
C PRO A 202 13.60 -4.86 10.00
N ALA A 203 14.47 -5.45 10.84
CA ALA A 203 14.60 -5.05 12.23
C ALA A 203 16.02 -5.33 12.75
N TYR A 204 16.46 -4.52 13.71
CA TYR A 204 17.69 -4.75 14.47
C TYR A 204 17.40 -5.45 15.80
N PHE A 205 18.38 -6.19 16.31
CA PHE A 205 18.27 -6.71 17.67
C PHE A 205 18.41 -5.58 18.71
N THR A 206 17.62 -5.65 19.78
CA THR A 206 17.70 -4.68 20.89
C THR A 206 18.95 -4.82 21.74
N ASN A 207 19.46 -6.04 21.88
CA ASN A 207 20.61 -6.38 22.73
C ASN A 207 21.65 -7.17 21.95
N LYS A 208 22.85 -7.31 22.56
CA LYS A 208 24.04 -8.03 22.07
C LYS A 208 23.85 -9.53 21.74
N GLU A 209 22.63 -10.02 21.73
CA GLU A 209 22.29 -11.39 21.37
C GLU A 209 22.17 -11.61 19.82
N ALA A 210 22.79 -10.71 19.02
CA ALA A 210 22.93 -10.96 17.60
C ALA A 210 23.73 -12.26 17.42
N PRO A 211 23.27 -13.19 16.59
CA PRO A 211 24.11 -14.32 16.18
C PRO A 211 25.44 -13.80 15.63
N ASP A 212 26.55 -14.49 15.92
CA ASP A 212 27.93 -14.08 15.53
C ASP A 212 28.05 -13.75 14.04
N ASP A 213 27.19 -14.31 13.17
CA ASP A 213 27.12 -14.06 11.73
C ASP A 213 26.73 -12.60 11.36
N TYR A 214 26.22 -11.81 12.31
CA TYR A 214 25.80 -10.41 12.11
C TYR A 214 26.72 -9.39 12.78
N VAL A 215 27.81 -9.84 13.44
CA VAL A 215 28.68 -9.01 14.24
C VAL A 215 29.84 -8.37 13.45
N ASN A 216 30.04 -8.73 12.19
CA ASN A 216 31.15 -8.28 11.36
C ASN A 216 31.07 -6.80 10.90
N GLY A 217 30.65 -5.90 11.78
CA GLY A 217 30.77 -4.45 11.56
C GLY A 217 29.83 -3.84 10.54
N THR A 218 28.95 -4.64 9.92
CA THR A 218 27.95 -4.17 8.96
C THR A 218 26.60 -4.17 9.64
N LEU A 219 26.04 -3.00 9.89
CA LEU A 219 24.68 -2.84 10.42
C LEU A 219 23.64 -3.20 9.37
N VAL A 220 23.50 -4.49 9.08
CA VAL A 220 22.44 -5.01 8.19
C VAL A 220 21.30 -5.52 9.05
N PRO A 221 20.05 -5.08 8.83
CA PRO A 221 18.92 -5.57 9.61
C PRO A 221 18.60 -7.03 9.27
N VAL A 222 18.09 -7.74 10.26
CA VAL A 222 17.49 -9.06 10.04
C VAL A 222 16.15 -8.89 9.35
N ILE A 223 15.88 -9.72 8.36
CA ILE A 223 14.66 -9.65 7.57
C ILE A 223 13.67 -10.70 8.07
N TYR A 224 12.60 -10.25 8.69
CA TYR A 224 11.53 -11.13 9.18
C TYR A 224 10.36 -11.16 8.19
N ARG A 225 9.91 -12.34 7.77
CA ARG A 225 8.64 -12.48 7.05
C ARG A 225 7.49 -12.29 8.03
N ILE A 226 6.56 -11.37 7.71
CA ILE A 226 5.47 -11.01 8.62
C ILE A 226 4.52 -12.19 8.87
N ASP A 227 4.25 -13.02 7.85
CA ASP A 227 3.39 -14.20 7.97
C ASP A 227 3.97 -15.32 8.88
N ARG A 228 5.27 -15.28 9.18
CA ARG A 228 5.92 -16.22 10.10
C ARG A 228 5.92 -15.76 11.56
N ILE A 229 5.43 -14.57 11.83
CA ILE A 229 5.22 -14.09 13.20
C ILE A 229 3.96 -14.76 13.75
N GLU A 230 4.15 -15.60 14.78
CA GLU A 230 3.02 -16.30 15.42
C GLU A 230 2.32 -15.39 16.46
N GLN A 231 3.12 -14.59 17.19
CA GLN A 231 2.63 -13.63 18.16
C GLN A 231 3.51 -12.37 18.13
N LEU A 232 2.88 -11.21 18.30
CA LEU A 232 3.54 -9.92 18.40
C LEU A 232 2.98 -9.13 19.57
N ILE A 233 3.87 -8.63 20.42
CA ILE A 233 3.57 -7.71 21.51
C ILE A 233 4.33 -6.41 21.27
N VAL A 234 3.59 -5.31 21.26
CA VAL A 234 4.19 -3.97 21.31
C VAL A 234 4.55 -3.70 22.78
N THR A 235 5.81 -3.45 23.06
CA THR A 235 6.27 -3.18 24.43
C THR A 235 6.07 -1.71 24.77
N ASP A 236 6.30 -1.36 26.03
CA ASP A 236 6.34 0.03 26.52
C ASP A 236 7.73 0.68 26.35
N LYS A 237 8.70 -0.06 25.81
CA LYS A 237 10.08 0.38 25.61
C LYS A 237 10.24 1.01 24.22
N HIS A 238 10.99 2.10 24.16
CA HIS A 238 11.33 2.80 22.94
C HIS A 238 12.80 2.66 22.62
N PHE A 239 13.14 2.63 21.33
CA PHE A 239 14.50 2.72 20.85
C PHE A 239 14.73 4.08 20.17
N LYS A 240 15.99 4.54 20.16
CA LYS A 240 16.38 5.75 19.46
C LYS A 240 17.22 5.38 18.25
N VAL A 241 16.90 5.97 17.11
CA VAL A 241 17.73 5.87 15.91
C VAL A 241 18.33 7.25 15.66
N ASP A 242 19.66 7.31 15.68
CA ASP A 242 20.36 8.52 15.25
C ASP A 242 20.01 8.82 13.79
N TYR A 243 19.83 10.10 13.46
CA TYR A 243 19.46 10.53 12.11
C TYR A 243 20.41 9.97 11.04
N LEU A 244 21.71 9.96 11.32
CA LEU A 244 22.73 9.44 10.41
C LEU A 244 22.74 7.91 10.28
N MET A 245 22.14 7.21 11.23
CA MET A 245 22.07 5.75 11.29
C MET A 245 20.69 5.22 10.91
N ARG A 246 19.84 6.06 10.33
CA ARG A 246 18.51 5.63 9.86
C ARG A 246 18.64 4.57 8.79
N PHE A 247 17.82 3.54 8.91
CA PHE A 247 17.63 2.58 7.83
C PHE A 247 17.10 3.28 6.58
N GLN A 248 17.83 3.14 5.49
CA GLN A 248 17.48 3.73 4.20
C GLN A 248 16.85 2.64 3.32
N ASP A 249 15.57 2.42 3.47
CA ASP A 249 14.81 1.38 2.76
C ASP A 249 14.95 1.46 1.24
N GLY A 250 14.96 2.67 0.67
CA GLY A 250 15.19 2.89 -0.76
C GLY A 250 16.57 2.44 -1.22
N GLU A 251 17.63 2.74 -0.47
CA GLU A 251 19.00 2.32 -0.79
C GLU A 251 19.20 0.81 -0.55
N PHE A 252 18.58 0.28 0.49
CA PHE A 252 18.58 -1.16 0.77
C PHE A 252 17.89 -1.94 -0.35
N ARG A 253 16.72 -1.48 -0.81
CA ARG A 253 15.96 -2.11 -1.90
C ARG A 253 16.73 -2.20 -3.22
N LYS A 254 17.58 -1.22 -3.52
CA LYS A 254 18.43 -1.26 -4.73
C LYS A 254 19.42 -2.42 -4.73
N ARG A 255 19.78 -2.96 -3.56
CA ARG A 255 20.86 -3.94 -3.38
C ARG A 255 20.39 -5.32 -2.99
N ILE A 256 19.15 -5.48 -2.55
CA ILE A 256 18.62 -6.77 -2.11
C ILE A 256 17.81 -7.45 -3.19
N GLN A 257 18.03 -8.76 -3.37
CA GLN A 257 17.19 -9.62 -4.20
C GLN A 257 16.59 -10.72 -3.34
N PHE A 258 15.31 -11.09 -3.61
CA PHE A 258 14.57 -12.14 -2.88
C PHE A 258 14.54 -11.98 -1.36
N MET A 259 14.76 -10.75 -0.87
CA MET A 259 14.93 -10.47 0.57
C MET A 259 16.01 -11.32 1.23
N GLN A 260 17.01 -11.74 0.48
CA GLN A 260 18.20 -12.44 0.97
C GLN A 260 19.33 -11.44 1.17
N THR A 261 19.71 -11.26 2.41
CA THR A 261 20.90 -10.49 2.81
C THR A 261 22.14 -11.38 2.70
N GLY A 262 23.21 -10.97 3.29
CA GLY A 262 24.51 -11.62 3.31
C GLY A 262 25.58 -10.53 3.33
N ILE A 263 26.69 -10.78 2.66
CA ILE A 263 27.77 -9.81 2.50
C ILE A 263 27.42 -8.89 1.33
N LEU A 264 27.66 -7.60 1.49
CA LEU A 264 27.58 -6.65 0.39
C LEU A 264 28.78 -6.85 -0.52
N VAL A 265 28.54 -7.01 -1.80
CA VAL A 265 29.60 -7.27 -2.79
C VAL A 265 29.48 -6.37 -4.00
N LYS A 266 30.62 -6.11 -4.61
CA LYS A 266 30.71 -5.62 -5.96
C LYS A 266 30.91 -6.81 -6.89
N ILE A 267 29.93 -7.08 -7.75
CA ILE A 267 29.92 -8.22 -8.66
C ILE A 267 30.08 -7.75 -10.10
N LYS A 268 30.86 -8.47 -10.89
CA LYS A 268 31.02 -8.27 -12.33
C LYS A 268 30.60 -9.51 -13.09
N PHE A 269 29.82 -9.32 -14.12
CA PHE A 269 29.31 -10.41 -14.94
C PHE A 269 29.07 -9.96 -16.39
N TYR A 270 29.19 -10.88 -17.33
CA TYR A 270 28.67 -10.69 -18.67
C TYR A 270 27.21 -11.10 -18.73
N TYR A 271 26.44 -10.35 -19.53
CA TYR A 271 25.06 -10.68 -19.87
C TYR A 271 24.89 -10.66 -21.39
N ASN A 272 24.43 -11.77 -21.98
CA ASN A 272 24.19 -11.90 -23.42
C ASN A 272 22.72 -12.24 -23.76
N GLY A 273 21.80 -12.03 -22.79
CA GLY A 273 20.38 -12.28 -23.00
C GLY A 273 19.67 -11.20 -23.83
N PRO A 274 18.38 -11.40 -24.13
CA PRO A 274 17.63 -10.58 -25.09
C PRO A 274 17.25 -9.19 -24.58
N SER A 275 17.24 -8.94 -23.27
CA SER A 275 16.78 -7.67 -22.70
C SER A 275 17.72 -7.16 -21.61
N LEU A 276 18.59 -6.24 -21.99
CA LEU A 276 19.43 -5.50 -21.05
C LEU A 276 18.59 -4.66 -20.07
N GLU A 277 17.49 -4.06 -20.54
CA GLU A 277 16.60 -3.24 -19.71
C GLU A 277 16.06 -4.04 -18.52
N ALA A 278 15.65 -5.28 -18.72
CA ALA A 278 15.18 -6.15 -17.64
C ALA A 278 16.26 -6.41 -16.58
N VAL A 279 17.54 -6.45 -16.98
CA VAL A 279 18.67 -6.56 -16.04
C VAL A 279 18.83 -5.26 -15.25
N LEU A 280 18.80 -4.11 -15.92
CA LEU A 280 18.94 -2.80 -15.26
C LEU A 280 17.79 -2.50 -14.31
N ASP A 281 16.56 -2.87 -14.67
CA ASP A 281 15.39 -2.75 -13.80
C ASP A 281 15.52 -3.66 -12.56
N ARG A 282 16.03 -4.87 -12.74
CA ARG A 282 16.21 -5.83 -11.65
C ARG A 282 17.39 -5.50 -10.75
N VAL A 283 18.43 -4.90 -11.30
CA VAL A 283 19.69 -4.54 -10.62
C VAL A 283 19.95 -3.05 -10.70
N PRO A 284 19.25 -2.21 -9.91
CA PRO A 284 19.30 -0.75 -10.04
C PRO A 284 20.69 -0.13 -9.78
N THR A 285 21.62 -0.87 -9.20
CA THR A 285 23.01 -0.45 -8.97
C THR A 285 23.92 -0.78 -10.14
N ALA A 286 23.40 -1.45 -11.18
CA ALA A 286 24.17 -1.90 -12.32
C ALA A 286 24.77 -0.72 -13.11
N LYS A 287 26.03 -0.89 -13.49
CA LYS A 287 26.77 -0.01 -14.40
C LYS A 287 27.31 -0.84 -15.57
N ILE A 288 26.98 -0.41 -16.78
CA ILE A 288 27.52 -1.02 -17.98
C ILE A 288 28.96 -0.52 -18.13
N LEU A 289 29.91 -1.44 -18.19
CA LEU A 289 31.33 -1.11 -18.38
C LEU A 289 31.70 -1.17 -19.84
N GLU A 290 31.26 -2.19 -20.57
CA GLU A 290 31.52 -2.36 -22.01
C GLU A 290 30.47 -3.26 -22.67
N HIS A 291 30.48 -3.30 -24.01
CA HIS A 291 29.75 -4.25 -24.82
C HIS A 291 30.68 -4.84 -25.88
N ASN A 292 30.78 -6.16 -25.92
CA ASN A 292 31.64 -6.88 -26.87
C ASN A 292 30.97 -8.16 -27.37
N GLN A 293 31.74 -9.06 -28.01
CA GLN A 293 31.22 -10.32 -28.56
C GLN A 293 30.65 -11.28 -27.49
N LYS A 294 31.06 -11.13 -26.21
CA LYS A 294 30.52 -11.90 -25.08
C LYS A 294 29.22 -11.32 -24.51
N GLY A 295 28.83 -10.14 -24.95
CA GLY A 295 27.67 -9.41 -24.44
C GLY A 295 28.03 -8.14 -23.65
N TRP A 296 27.17 -7.77 -22.74
CA TRP A 296 27.29 -6.59 -21.88
C TRP A 296 28.07 -6.93 -20.61
N LEU A 297 29.23 -6.30 -20.38
CA LEU A 297 29.94 -6.38 -19.11
C LEU A 297 29.29 -5.41 -18.13
N ILE A 298 28.78 -5.93 -17.02
CA ILE A 298 28.03 -5.20 -16.01
C ILE A 298 28.74 -5.32 -14.67
N GLU A 299 28.86 -4.21 -13.96
CA GLU A 299 29.29 -4.15 -12.56
C GLU A 299 28.12 -3.70 -11.70
N ALA A 300 27.88 -4.35 -10.55
CA ALA A 300 26.82 -3.98 -9.64
C ALA A 300 27.22 -4.15 -8.18
N GLU A 301 26.60 -3.39 -7.29
CA GLU A 301 26.75 -3.47 -5.83
C GLU A 301 25.49 -4.09 -5.22
N MET A 302 25.59 -5.32 -4.71
CA MET A 302 24.43 -6.11 -4.28
C MET A 302 24.78 -6.99 -3.07
N PHE A 303 23.76 -7.44 -2.33
CA PHE A 303 23.93 -8.53 -1.36
C PHE A 303 24.12 -9.86 -2.09
N ASN A 304 25.21 -10.56 -1.76
CA ASN A 304 25.69 -11.72 -2.53
C ASN A 304 24.68 -12.85 -2.66
N LYS A 305 24.03 -13.27 -1.56
CA LYS A 305 23.11 -14.41 -1.59
C LYS A 305 21.94 -14.20 -2.56
N GLY A 306 21.36 -13.00 -2.54
CA GLY A 306 20.22 -12.67 -3.42
C GLY A 306 20.61 -12.54 -4.88
N ILE A 307 21.72 -11.83 -5.15
CA ILE A 307 22.16 -11.61 -6.54
C ILE A 307 22.66 -12.90 -7.18
N GLU A 308 23.38 -13.77 -6.48
CA GLU A 308 23.79 -15.05 -6.99
C GLU A 308 22.60 -15.93 -7.40
N MET A 309 21.54 -15.99 -6.58
CA MET A 309 20.33 -16.73 -6.91
C MET A 309 19.72 -16.22 -8.22
N TRP A 310 19.68 -14.91 -8.39
CA TRP A 310 19.12 -14.32 -9.60
C TRP A 310 20.00 -14.58 -10.82
N LEU A 311 21.31 -14.35 -10.74
CA LEU A 311 22.25 -14.58 -11.85
C LEU A 311 22.21 -16.04 -12.30
N ARG A 312 22.21 -17.00 -11.37
CA ARG A 312 22.08 -18.43 -11.68
C ARG A 312 20.75 -18.77 -12.37
N SER A 313 19.68 -18.05 -12.05
CA SER A 313 18.39 -18.26 -12.71
C SER A 313 18.38 -17.83 -14.19
N GLN A 314 19.34 -17.02 -14.62
CA GLN A 314 19.49 -16.58 -16.00
C GLN A 314 20.18 -17.67 -16.90
N GLY A 315 20.70 -18.73 -16.29
CA GLY A 315 21.36 -19.83 -17.03
C GLY A 315 22.56 -19.35 -17.84
N ASP A 316 22.66 -19.82 -19.07
CA ASP A 316 23.79 -19.55 -19.97
C ASP A 316 23.87 -18.08 -20.46
N MET A 317 22.86 -17.26 -20.15
CA MET A 317 22.88 -15.84 -20.49
C MET A 317 23.78 -15.01 -19.58
N VAL A 318 24.32 -15.60 -18.52
CA VAL A 318 25.16 -14.89 -17.55
C VAL A 318 26.46 -15.66 -17.28
N GLU A 319 27.58 -14.97 -17.37
CA GLU A 319 28.90 -15.42 -16.96
C GLU A 319 29.40 -14.54 -15.81
N ILE A 320 29.46 -15.09 -14.58
CA ILE A 320 29.98 -14.35 -13.41
C ILE A 320 31.51 -14.37 -13.46
N LEU A 321 32.13 -13.19 -13.39
CA LEU A 321 33.59 -13.02 -13.50
C LEU A 321 34.26 -12.79 -12.16
N GLU A 322 33.71 -11.91 -11.36
CA GLU A 322 34.37 -11.44 -10.14
C GLU A 322 33.33 -11.04 -9.09
N GLU A 323 33.62 -11.38 -7.83
CA GLU A 323 32.88 -10.92 -6.66
C GLU A 323 33.88 -10.41 -5.62
N LYS A 324 33.70 -9.15 -5.18
CA LYS A 324 34.54 -8.50 -4.16
C LYS A 324 33.69 -7.99 -3.03
N GLU A 325 34.03 -8.35 -1.78
CA GLU A 325 33.36 -7.85 -0.60
C GLU A 325 33.56 -6.35 -0.41
N ILE A 326 32.48 -5.64 -0.09
CA ILE A 326 32.50 -4.23 0.30
C ILE A 326 32.40 -4.17 1.82
N LYS A 327 33.45 -3.64 2.48
CA LYS A 327 33.49 -3.45 3.94
C LYS A 327 32.97 -2.05 4.31
N ASN A 328 32.41 -1.92 5.52
CA ASN A 328 32.05 -0.64 6.16
C ASN A 328 30.94 0.18 5.50
N ARG A 329 29.79 -0.42 5.15
CA ARG A 329 28.60 0.34 4.75
C ARG A 329 27.42 0.06 5.69
N THR A 330 26.77 1.14 6.17
CA THR A 330 25.54 1.09 6.99
C THR A 330 24.34 1.43 6.10
N TYR A 331 23.21 0.76 6.30
CA TYR A 331 21.95 0.97 5.56
C TYR A 331 20.86 1.49 6.48
#